data_3a5b163245492885de7c189d9520db5f
#
_entry.id   3a5b163245492885de7c189d9520db5f
#
_cell.length_a   1.000
_cell.length_b   1.000
_cell.length_c   1.000
_cell.angle_alpha   90.00
_cell.angle_beta   90.00
_cell.angle_gamma   90.00
#
_symmetry.space_group_name_H-M   'P 1'
#
loop_
_entity.id
_entity.type
_entity.pdbx_description
1 polymer ?
#
loop_
_entity_poly.entity_id
_entity_poly.type
_entity_poly.pdbx_seq_one_letter_code
_entity_poly.pdbx_strand_id
1 'polypeptide(L)'
;MRYRRVQYGLVAAILPRQRRKIMYQDDYRRIDEMMRKKGVFTNLETGKQYYTGYEYATLYDWDQYFEAIVQLYLGWQSDYARLGVEIFLDTQKENGHIQRSSDGSEYQLLEHVKPFLSQICLLIYNRDGQVDFLSDKDFYYFNRLKRYLDYWLLRPENYYGLAFWDSSLHTGMDNQRDRAGHWSACYCCGVDLNCYLVRECRALALLARILKHDKDAEIYDAHAERLAQTILEKMWSPEDGFFYDIDRRTGEQIKVRYIGAFATMWADVATKEMAKSMVENYLLNPREFNRGFIYPVLSASMPNYIEAPLPEDWGCSWRANTWIPTNYYVFEALRKYGYVDEATHLANETYRQVKRIGDREYYATETQTGCGLDPFWGWSLLAYFMPYENESGYDPTKILVEKNDKILLT
;
A
#
# COMPACT_ATOMS: atom_id res chain seq x y z
N MET A 1 10.62 18.18 -24.11
CA MET A 1 10.98 16.76 -23.89
C MET A 1 10.10 15.91 -24.76
N ARG A 2 10.66 15.05 -25.62
CA ARG A 2 9.85 14.08 -26.39
C ARG A 2 9.80 12.80 -25.59
N TYR A 3 8.65 12.51 -25.00
CA TYR A 3 8.37 11.18 -24.44
C TYR A 3 8.22 10.20 -25.62
N ARG A 4 9.15 9.27 -25.76
CA ARG A 4 8.96 8.15 -26.70
C ARG A 4 8.03 7.14 -26.03
N ARG A 5 6.93 6.80 -26.72
CA ARG A 5 6.09 5.65 -26.37
C ARG A 5 6.96 4.38 -26.39
N VAL A 6 7.27 3.85 -25.23
CA VAL A 6 7.66 2.45 -25.16
C VAL A 6 6.37 1.66 -25.21
N GLN A 7 6.18 0.91 -26.29
CA GLN A 7 5.01 0.04 -26.46
C GLN A 7 5.09 -1.10 -25.45
N TYR A 8 4.57 -0.89 -24.26
CA TYR A 8 4.48 -1.91 -23.20
C TYR A 8 3.55 -3.09 -23.55
N GLY A 9 2.76 -3.00 -24.61
CA GLY A 9 2.10 -4.16 -25.21
C GLY A 9 3.06 -5.28 -25.62
N LEU A 10 4.38 -4.99 -25.71
CA LEU A 10 5.42 -5.97 -25.98
C LEU A 10 6.12 -6.51 -24.72
N VAL A 11 6.07 -5.87 -23.56
CA VAL A 11 6.77 -6.37 -22.36
C VAL A 11 6.09 -7.61 -21.80
N ALA A 12 4.77 -7.70 -21.87
CA ALA A 12 4.06 -8.97 -21.59
C ALA A 12 4.40 -10.07 -22.64
N ALA A 13 4.93 -9.68 -23.81
CA ALA A 13 5.35 -10.61 -24.88
C ALA A 13 6.86 -10.90 -24.89
N ILE A 14 7.69 -10.13 -24.17
CA ILE A 14 9.17 -10.27 -24.15
C ILE A 14 9.64 -11.15 -22.97
N LEU A 15 8.78 -11.57 -22.08
CA LEU A 15 9.14 -12.66 -21.17
C LEU A 15 9.45 -13.90 -22.02
N PRO A 16 10.65 -14.48 -21.94
CA PRO A 16 11.00 -15.65 -22.74
C PRO A 16 9.92 -16.70 -22.51
N ARG A 17 9.16 -17.05 -23.55
CA ARG A 17 8.14 -18.12 -23.52
C ARG A 17 8.67 -19.44 -22.96
N GLN A 18 9.98 -19.62 -22.89
CA GLN A 18 10.65 -20.85 -22.45
C GLN A 18 11.01 -20.92 -20.96
N ARG A 19 10.85 -19.86 -20.14
CA ARG A 19 11.13 -19.92 -18.69
C ARG A 19 9.93 -19.63 -17.78
N ARG A 20 8.73 -19.60 -18.29
CA ARG A 20 7.54 -19.71 -17.44
C ARG A 20 7.52 -21.13 -16.89
N LYS A 21 8.25 -21.34 -15.81
CA LYS A 21 8.19 -22.61 -15.10
C LYS A 21 6.72 -22.89 -14.78
N ILE A 22 6.27 -24.03 -15.23
CA ILE A 22 4.92 -24.61 -15.10
C ILE A 22 4.36 -24.53 -13.65
N MET A 23 5.23 -24.32 -12.67
CA MET A 23 4.94 -24.38 -11.24
C MET A 23 3.88 -23.37 -10.73
N TYR A 24 3.77 -22.16 -11.33
CA TYR A 24 2.83 -21.15 -10.88
C TYR A 24 1.59 -21.00 -11.79
N GLN A 25 1.58 -21.63 -12.95
CA GLN A 25 0.52 -21.42 -13.96
C GLN A 25 -0.87 -21.86 -13.49
N ASP A 26 -0.94 -22.96 -12.75
CA ASP A 26 -2.21 -23.46 -12.23
C ASP A 26 -2.75 -22.57 -11.11
N ASP A 27 -1.84 -22.04 -10.26
CA ASP A 27 -2.23 -21.08 -9.24
C ASP A 27 -2.76 -19.78 -9.87
N TYR A 28 -2.07 -19.25 -10.88
CA TYR A 28 -2.50 -18.01 -11.56
C TYR A 28 -3.84 -18.16 -12.27
N ARG A 29 -4.07 -19.30 -12.91
CA ARG A 29 -5.37 -19.60 -13.53
C ARG A 29 -6.50 -19.67 -12.48
N ARG A 30 -6.26 -20.41 -11.41
CA ARG A 30 -7.20 -20.52 -10.29
C ARG A 30 -7.54 -19.17 -9.67
N ILE A 31 -6.53 -18.34 -9.43
CA ILE A 31 -6.66 -17.00 -8.87
C ILE A 31 -7.45 -16.11 -9.84
N ASP A 32 -7.07 -16.07 -11.12
CA ASP A 32 -7.78 -15.29 -12.14
C ASP A 32 -9.26 -15.64 -12.23
N GLU A 33 -9.57 -16.94 -12.27
CA GLU A 33 -10.96 -17.44 -12.30
C GLU A 33 -11.73 -17.04 -11.03
N MET A 34 -11.13 -17.18 -9.85
CA MET A 34 -11.73 -16.80 -8.57
C MET A 34 -12.01 -15.30 -8.51
N MET A 35 -11.03 -14.47 -8.85
CA MET A 35 -11.13 -13.01 -8.85
C MET A 35 -12.24 -12.54 -9.80
N ARG A 36 -12.27 -13.05 -11.04
CA ARG A 36 -13.31 -12.68 -12.02
C ARG A 36 -14.70 -13.09 -11.58
N LYS A 37 -14.82 -14.28 -10.99
CA LYS A 37 -16.12 -14.81 -10.58
C LYS A 37 -16.68 -14.13 -9.33
N LYS A 38 -15.81 -13.79 -8.37
CA LYS A 38 -16.22 -13.33 -7.04
C LYS A 38 -16.07 -11.83 -6.82
N GLY A 39 -15.03 -11.22 -7.39
CA GLY A 39 -14.65 -9.85 -7.08
C GLY A 39 -15.07 -8.80 -8.11
N VAL A 40 -15.60 -9.21 -9.28
CA VAL A 40 -16.07 -8.27 -10.31
C VAL A 40 -17.53 -7.92 -10.08
N PHE A 41 -17.80 -6.64 -9.82
CA PHE A 41 -19.12 -6.08 -9.64
C PHE A 41 -19.45 -5.10 -10.75
N THR A 42 -20.74 -4.86 -11.00
CA THR A 42 -21.21 -3.86 -11.96
C THR A 42 -21.81 -2.68 -11.21
N ASN A 43 -21.29 -1.49 -11.47
CA ASN A 43 -21.92 -0.26 -11.02
C ASN A 43 -23.25 -0.08 -11.76
N LEU A 44 -24.36 -0.08 -11.02
CA LEU A 44 -25.71 -0.10 -11.59
C LEU A 44 -26.08 1.22 -12.30
N GLU A 45 -25.44 2.33 -11.96
CA GLU A 45 -25.72 3.62 -12.57
C GLU A 45 -24.99 3.80 -13.91
N THR A 46 -23.75 3.33 -13.98
CA THR A 46 -22.88 3.50 -15.15
C THR A 46 -22.78 2.28 -16.04
N GLY A 47 -23.19 1.10 -15.57
CA GLY A 47 -23.01 -0.18 -16.24
C GLY A 47 -21.54 -0.66 -16.31
N LYS A 48 -20.59 0.09 -15.73
CA LYS A 48 -19.16 -0.24 -15.74
C LYS A 48 -18.83 -1.26 -14.66
N GLN A 49 -17.81 -2.08 -14.91
CA GLN A 49 -17.35 -3.11 -13.99
C GLN A 49 -16.13 -2.64 -13.19
N TYR A 50 -16.17 -2.85 -11.87
CA TYR A 50 -15.07 -2.61 -10.94
C TYR A 50 -14.77 -3.88 -10.14
N TYR A 51 -13.70 -3.85 -9.38
CA TYR A 51 -13.22 -5.00 -8.60
C TYR A 51 -13.11 -4.67 -7.12
N THR A 52 -13.49 -5.63 -6.26
CA THR A 52 -13.22 -5.62 -4.82
C THR A 52 -12.87 -7.01 -4.33
N GLY A 53 -11.98 -7.11 -3.36
CA GLY A 53 -11.55 -8.36 -2.73
C GLY A 53 -12.55 -8.97 -1.76
N TYR A 54 -13.74 -8.39 -1.60
CA TYR A 54 -14.75 -8.78 -0.63
C TYR A 54 -16.04 -9.32 -1.28
N GLU A 55 -16.87 -10.02 -0.50
CA GLU A 55 -18.15 -10.54 -0.94
C GLU A 55 -19.20 -9.46 -1.19
N TYR A 56 -19.00 -8.27 -0.65
CA TYR A 56 -19.87 -7.10 -0.80
C TYR A 56 -19.25 -6.08 -1.78
N ALA A 57 -20.11 -5.29 -2.38
CA ALA A 57 -19.76 -4.38 -3.47
C ALA A 57 -19.00 -3.12 -3.02
N THR A 58 -18.60 -3.03 -1.76
CA THR A 58 -17.87 -1.88 -1.21
C THR A 58 -16.41 -1.88 -1.66
N LEU A 59 -15.93 -0.72 -2.09
CA LEU A 59 -14.51 -0.47 -2.29
C LEU A 59 -13.91 0.10 -1.00
N TYR A 60 -12.77 -0.44 -0.60
CA TYR A 60 -11.91 0.13 0.43
C TYR A 60 -10.65 0.70 -0.20
N ASP A 61 -10.12 1.73 0.43
CA ASP A 61 -9.11 2.62 -0.13
C ASP A 61 -7.76 1.95 -0.48
N TRP A 62 -6.96 1.52 0.50
CA TRP A 62 -5.65 0.92 0.23
C TRP A 62 -5.74 -0.50 -0.36
N ASP A 63 -6.88 -1.18 -0.14
CA ASP A 63 -7.18 -2.49 -0.74
C ASP A 63 -7.09 -2.39 -2.26
N GLN A 64 -7.69 -1.35 -2.85
CA GLN A 64 -7.67 -1.12 -4.29
C GLN A 64 -6.25 -1.02 -4.87
N TYR A 65 -5.28 -0.49 -4.10
CA TYR A 65 -3.90 -0.43 -4.54
C TYR A 65 -3.28 -1.82 -4.64
N PHE A 66 -3.40 -2.63 -3.59
CA PHE A 66 -2.83 -3.98 -3.56
C PHE A 66 -3.55 -4.93 -4.51
N GLU A 67 -4.85 -4.79 -4.65
CA GLU A 67 -5.65 -5.56 -5.61
C GLU A 67 -5.33 -5.21 -7.06
N ALA A 68 -5.08 -3.93 -7.37
CA ALA A 68 -4.63 -3.50 -8.69
C ALA A 68 -3.27 -4.13 -9.06
N ILE A 69 -2.35 -4.27 -8.11
CA ILE A 69 -1.07 -4.95 -8.34
C ILE A 69 -1.32 -6.41 -8.74
N VAL A 70 -2.18 -7.14 -8.04
CA VAL A 70 -2.55 -8.52 -8.40
C VAL A 70 -3.15 -8.58 -9.81
N GLN A 71 -4.06 -7.67 -10.15
CA GLN A 71 -4.67 -7.59 -11.48
C GLN A 71 -3.61 -7.39 -12.58
N LEU A 72 -2.60 -6.54 -12.32
CA LEU A 72 -1.52 -6.29 -13.27
C LEU A 72 -0.65 -7.53 -13.50
N TYR A 73 -0.33 -8.28 -12.45
CA TYR A 73 0.38 -9.57 -12.60
C TYR A 73 -0.40 -10.58 -13.43
N LEU A 74 -1.72 -10.61 -13.29
CA LEU A 74 -2.61 -11.47 -14.07
C LEU A 74 -2.85 -10.96 -15.51
N GLY A 75 -2.33 -9.77 -15.84
CA GLY A 75 -2.48 -9.16 -17.16
C GLY A 75 -3.88 -8.59 -17.43
N TRP A 76 -4.62 -8.24 -16.38
CA TRP A 76 -5.94 -7.60 -16.54
C TRP A 76 -5.82 -6.22 -17.21
N GLN A 77 -6.94 -5.80 -17.80
CA GLN A 77 -7.06 -4.42 -18.26
C GLN A 77 -7.10 -3.47 -17.06
N SER A 78 -6.60 -2.26 -17.24
CA SER A 78 -6.56 -1.23 -16.19
C SER A 78 -7.94 -0.65 -15.85
N ASP A 79 -8.95 -0.93 -16.64
CA ASP A 79 -10.31 -0.38 -16.47
C ASP A 79 -10.90 -0.63 -15.10
N TYR A 80 -10.61 -1.76 -14.46
CA TYR A 80 -11.09 -2.08 -13.11
C TYR A 80 -10.46 -1.14 -12.06
N ALA A 81 -9.13 -0.99 -12.11
CA ALA A 81 -8.42 -0.08 -11.20
C ALA A 81 -8.81 1.38 -11.47
N ARG A 82 -8.95 1.77 -12.75
CA ARG A 82 -9.40 3.10 -13.15
C ARG A 82 -10.77 3.43 -12.59
N LEU A 83 -11.74 2.53 -12.74
CA LEU A 83 -13.09 2.78 -12.24
C LEU A 83 -13.12 2.86 -10.70
N GLY A 84 -12.28 2.09 -10.00
CA GLY A 84 -12.11 2.23 -8.55
C GLY A 84 -11.68 3.65 -8.17
N VAL A 85 -10.69 4.21 -8.87
CA VAL A 85 -10.24 5.61 -8.67
C VAL A 85 -11.35 6.61 -9.01
N GLU A 86 -12.03 6.43 -10.15
CA GLU A 86 -13.15 7.30 -10.58
C GLU A 86 -14.26 7.31 -9.53
N ILE A 87 -14.66 6.14 -8.98
CA ILE A 87 -15.70 6.04 -7.95
C ILE A 87 -15.32 6.85 -6.70
N PHE A 88 -14.10 6.71 -6.20
CA PHE A 88 -13.67 7.52 -5.05
C PHE A 88 -13.65 9.01 -5.38
N LEU A 89 -13.06 9.41 -6.49
CA LEU A 89 -12.96 10.80 -6.88
C LEU A 89 -14.32 11.44 -7.14
N ASP A 90 -15.30 10.71 -7.66
CA ASP A 90 -16.65 11.23 -7.92
C ASP A 90 -17.44 11.53 -6.64
N THR A 91 -17.11 10.88 -5.51
CA THR A 91 -17.70 11.16 -4.18
C THR A 91 -17.03 12.32 -3.43
N GLN A 92 -15.99 12.94 -4.01
CA GLN A 92 -15.23 14.01 -3.36
C GLN A 92 -16.10 15.22 -3.01
N LYS A 93 -16.03 15.64 -1.75
CA LYS A 93 -16.68 16.84 -1.24
C LYS A 93 -15.94 18.13 -1.68
N GLU A 94 -16.58 19.30 -1.54
CA GLU A 94 -15.99 20.59 -1.93
C GLU A 94 -14.64 20.86 -1.24
N ASN A 95 -14.49 20.47 0.02
CA ASN A 95 -13.24 20.63 0.79
C ASN A 95 -12.14 19.64 0.44
N GLY A 96 -12.36 18.73 -0.53
CA GLY A 96 -11.41 17.72 -0.94
C GLY A 96 -11.56 16.35 -0.25
N HIS A 97 -12.38 16.28 0.82
CA HIS A 97 -12.60 15.02 1.54
C HIS A 97 -13.26 13.96 0.65
N ILE A 98 -12.77 12.74 0.74
CA ILE A 98 -13.35 11.54 0.15
C ILE A 98 -13.46 10.51 1.29
N GLN A 99 -14.61 9.89 1.46
CA GLN A 99 -14.77 8.85 2.45
C GLN A 99 -13.94 7.62 2.09
N ARG A 100 -13.36 6.93 3.11
CA ARG A 100 -12.43 5.80 2.89
C ARG A 100 -13.07 4.54 2.29
N SER A 101 -14.40 4.44 2.32
CA SER A 101 -15.15 3.36 1.68
C SER A 101 -16.24 3.90 0.78
N SER A 102 -16.62 3.15 -0.26
CA SER A 102 -17.61 3.58 -1.25
C SER A 102 -19.06 3.36 -0.83
N ASP A 103 -19.32 2.72 0.32
CA ASP A 103 -20.67 2.39 0.78
C ASP A 103 -21.36 3.48 1.59
N GLY A 104 -20.65 4.56 1.93
CA GLY A 104 -21.21 5.67 2.69
C GLY A 104 -21.48 5.35 4.17
N SER A 105 -20.84 4.32 4.74
CA SER A 105 -21.03 3.90 6.13
C SER A 105 -20.88 5.05 7.12
N GLU A 106 -21.87 5.29 7.98
CA GLU A 106 -21.90 6.45 8.89
C GLU A 106 -20.69 6.50 9.84
N TYR A 107 -20.23 5.38 10.36
CA TYR A 107 -19.08 5.30 11.26
C TYR A 107 -17.74 5.67 10.60
N GLN A 108 -17.69 5.74 9.27
CA GLN A 108 -16.50 6.11 8.49
C GLN A 108 -16.60 7.51 7.86
N LEU A 109 -17.64 8.28 8.15
CA LEU A 109 -17.90 9.56 7.49
C LEU A 109 -16.78 10.60 7.64
N LEU A 110 -16.03 10.55 8.74
CA LEU A 110 -14.93 11.46 9.01
C LEU A 110 -13.59 10.99 8.46
N GLU A 111 -13.48 9.70 8.17
CA GLU A 111 -12.22 9.10 7.73
C GLU A 111 -11.99 9.39 6.25
N HIS A 112 -10.90 10.09 5.96
CA HIS A 112 -10.52 10.40 4.59
C HIS A 112 -9.83 9.21 3.92
N VAL A 113 -10.05 9.02 2.62
CA VAL A 113 -9.41 7.97 1.82
C VAL A 113 -7.89 7.99 1.98
N LYS A 114 -7.28 6.82 2.21
CA LYS A 114 -5.82 6.70 2.36
C LYS A 114 -5.08 7.14 1.09
N PRO A 115 -3.83 7.60 1.22
CA PRO A 115 -3.10 8.25 0.13
C PRO A 115 -2.50 7.22 -0.86
N PHE A 116 -3.37 6.63 -1.70
CA PHE A 116 -3.00 5.65 -2.72
C PHE A 116 -3.58 5.91 -4.12
N LEU A 117 -4.48 6.90 -4.28
CA LEU A 117 -5.17 7.09 -5.56
C LEU A 117 -4.23 7.48 -6.71
N SER A 118 -3.25 8.36 -6.45
CA SER A 118 -2.25 8.72 -7.47
C SER A 118 -1.29 7.56 -7.75
N GLN A 119 -0.97 6.76 -6.74
CA GLN A 119 -0.18 5.54 -6.91
C GLN A 119 -0.91 4.52 -7.80
N ILE A 120 -2.24 4.35 -7.63
CA ILE A 120 -3.05 3.51 -8.53
C ILE A 120 -3.03 4.07 -9.96
N CYS A 121 -3.13 5.39 -10.14
CA CYS A 121 -3.01 6.00 -11.47
C CYS A 121 -1.65 5.72 -12.13
N LEU A 122 -0.56 5.63 -11.36
CA LEU A 122 0.74 5.21 -11.89
C LEU A 122 0.77 3.74 -12.28
N LEU A 123 0.08 2.85 -11.56
CA LEU A 123 -0.09 1.45 -11.98
C LEU A 123 -0.81 1.37 -13.33
N ILE A 124 -1.85 2.20 -13.52
CA ILE A 124 -2.57 2.30 -14.80
C ILE A 124 -1.62 2.80 -15.90
N TYR A 125 -0.82 3.84 -15.61
CA TYR A 125 0.19 4.33 -16.56
C TYR A 125 1.20 3.25 -16.92
N ASN A 126 1.70 2.49 -15.97
CA ASN A 126 2.61 1.37 -16.21
C ASN A 126 2.01 0.33 -17.14
N ARG A 127 0.73 0.06 -17.00
CA ARG A 127 0.01 -0.95 -17.79
C ARG A 127 -0.26 -0.47 -19.20
N ASP A 128 -0.74 0.77 -19.38
CA ASP A 128 -1.34 1.27 -20.61
C ASP A 128 -0.43 2.28 -21.35
N GLY A 129 0.59 2.81 -20.66
CA GLY A 129 1.45 3.87 -21.19
C GLY A 129 0.78 5.24 -21.26
N GLN A 130 -0.41 5.39 -20.69
CA GLN A 130 -1.21 6.62 -20.71
C GLN A 130 -2.17 6.68 -19.51
N VAL A 131 -2.58 7.90 -19.17
CA VAL A 131 -3.59 8.23 -18.15
C VAL A 131 -4.53 9.33 -18.67
N ASP A 132 -4.97 9.18 -19.92
CA ASP A 132 -5.75 10.22 -20.63
C ASP A 132 -7.03 10.58 -19.87
N PHE A 133 -7.62 9.65 -19.11
CA PHE A 133 -8.80 9.91 -18.28
C PHE A 133 -8.57 11.01 -17.23
N LEU A 134 -7.33 11.26 -16.81
CA LEU A 134 -6.99 12.35 -15.91
C LEU A 134 -7.06 13.73 -16.56
N SER A 135 -6.83 13.80 -17.88
CA SER A 135 -6.89 15.04 -18.67
C SER A 135 -8.27 15.31 -19.28
N ASP A 136 -9.15 14.31 -19.29
CA ASP A 136 -10.50 14.46 -19.83
C ASP A 136 -11.32 15.52 -19.07
N LYS A 137 -12.28 16.14 -19.76
CA LYS A 137 -13.18 17.12 -19.17
C LYS A 137 -12.46 18.25 -18.41
N ASP A 138 -11.46 18.85 -19.05
CA ASP A 138 -10.65 19.93 -18.47
C ASP A 138 -9.92 19.53 -17.19
N PHE A 139 -9.26 18.39 -17.24
CA PHE A 139 -8.51 17.83 -16.11
C PHE A 139 -9.36 17.53 -14.86
N TYR A 140 -10.60 17.11 -15.06
CA TYR A 140 -11.55 16.88 -13.98
C TYR A 140 -10.99 15.98 -12.88
N TYR A 141 -10.49 14.79 -13.23
CA TYR A 141 -9.94 13.84 -12.25
C TYR A 141 -8.57 14.26 -11.72
N PHE A 142 -7.72 14.85 -12.54
CA PHE A 142 -6.43 15.37 -12.07
C PHE A 142 -6.61 16.47 -11.01
N ASN A 143 -7.53 17.40 -11.22
CA ASN A 143 -7.84 18.44 -10.24
C ASN A 143 -8.46 17.88 -8.95
N ARG A 144 -9.18 16.77 -9.03
CA ARG A 144 -9.70 16.06 -7.86
C ARG A 144 -8.61 15.32 -7.09
N LEU A 145 -7.64 14.70 -7.76
CA LEU A 145 -6.45 14.12 -7.13
C LEU A 145 -5.66 15.17 -6.35
N LYS A 146 -5.47 16.36 -6.91
CA LYS A 146 -4.83 17.46 -6.18
C LYS A 146 -5.59 17.81 -4.90
N ARG A 147 -6.91 18.08 -5.01
CA ARG A 147 -7.73 18.45 -3.84
C ARG A 147 -7.79 17.37 -2.76
N TYR A 148 -7.83 16.10 -3.14
CA TYR A 148 -7.83 15.00 -2.17
C TYR A 148 -6.50 14.95 -1.40
N LEU A 149 -5.38 15.12 -2.09
CA LEU A 149 -4.07 15.12 -1.44
C LEU A 149 -3.85 16.37 -0.60
N ASP A 150 -4.30 17.52 -1.08
CA ASP A 150 -4.26 18.78 -0.34
C ASP A 150 -5.08 18.69 0.97
N TYR A 151 -6.19 17.95 0.98
CA TYR A 151 -6.94 17.69 2.21
C TYR A 151 -6.07 17.03 3.30
N TRP A 152 -5.21 16.07 2.95
CA TRP A 152 -4.26 15.49 3.88
C TRP A 152 -3.17 16.48 4.32
N LEU A 153 -2.59 17.19 3.36
CA LEU A 153 -1.37 17.98 3.56
C LEU A 153 -1.62 19.33 4.26
N LEU A 154 -2.80 19.93 4.04
CA LEU A 154 -3.10 21.28 4.46
C LEU A 154 -4.11 21.37 5.63
N ARG A 155 -4.38 20.25 6.29
CA ARG A 155 -5.25 20.25 7.50
C ARG A 155 -4.63 21.14 8.57
N PRO A 156 -5.39 22.10 9.14
CA PRO A 156 -4.88 22.98 10.20
C PRO A 156 -4.40 22.23 11.44
N GLU A 157 -4.92 21.01 11.64
CA GLU A 157 -4.60 20.14 12.76
C GLU A 157 -3.34 19.28 12.54
N ASN A 158 -2.65 19.42 11.42
CA ASN A 158 -1.37 18.75 11.15
C ASN A 158 -0.25 19.41 11.98
N TYR A 159 -0.30 19.19 13.29
CA TYR A 159 0.74 19.67 14.19
C TYR A 159 2.08 19.00 13.88
N TYR A 160 3.15 19.71 14.11
CA TYR A 160 4.52 19.25 13.86
C TYR A 160 4.85 19.00 12.36
N GLY A 161 3.96 19.38 11.42
CA GLY A 161 4.15 19.12 9.99
C GLY A 161 3.88 17.67 9.58
N LEU A 162 3.15 16.91 10.41
CA LEU A 162 2.80 15.52 10.20
C LEU A 162 1.28 15.36 10.11
N ALA A 163 0.82 14.55 9.16
CA ALA A 163 -0.57 14.11 9.10
C ALA A 163 -0.87 13.06 10.18
N PHE A 164 -2.12 12.95 10.58
CA PHE A 164 -2.56 12.05 11.64
C PHE A 164 -3.78 11.24 11.22
N TRP A 165 -3.95 10.07 11.84
CA TRP A 165 -5.12 9.24 11.71
C TRP A 165 -6.30 9.79 12.53
N ASP A 166 -7.51 9.78 11.99
CA ASP A 166 -8.72 10.27 12.68
C ASP A 166 -9.24 9.27 13.72
N SER A 167 -9.04 7.97 13.47
CA SER A 167 -9.43 6.87 14.37
C SER A 167 -8.45 5.70 14.24
N SER A 168 -8.54 4.70 15.13
CA SER A 168 -7.77 3.48 14.96
C SER A 168 -8.23 2.68 13.72
N LEU A 169 -9.52 2.68 13.41
CA LEU A 169 -10.07 2.09 12.21
C LEU A 169 -9.51 2.74 10.93
N HIS A 170 -9.31 4.05 10.98
CA HIS A 170 -8.74 4.81 9.85
C HIS A 170 -7.34 4.34 9.48
N THR A 171 -6.57 3.78 10.41
CA THR A 171 -5.23 3.25 10.11
C THR A 171 -5.28 2.08 9.11
N GLY A 172 -6.41 1.38 9.01
CA GLY A 172 -6.54 0.10 8.33
C GLY A 172 -5.95 -1.07 9.12
N MET A 173 -5.29 -0.78 10.24
CA MET A 173 -4.81 -1.75 11.25
C MET A 173 -5.68 -1.61 12.49
N ASP A 174 -6.97 -1.91 12.37
CA ASP A 174 -8.11 -1.45 13.15
C ASP A 174 -7.97 -1.52 14.67
N ASN A 175 -7.22 -2.48 15.20
CA ASN A 175 -7.10 -2.74 16.63
C ASN A 175 -5.70 -2.52 17.20
N GLN A 176 -4.91 -1.71 16.56
CA GLN A 176 -3.60 -1.24 17.04
C GLN A 176 -3.74 -0.13 18.11
N ARG A 177 -4.44 -0.43 19.21
CA ARG A 177 -4.84 0.56 20.21
C ARG A 177 -3.67 1.18 20.96
N ASP A 178 -2.59 0.46 21.12
CA ASP A 178 -1.40 0.94 21.84
C ASP A 178 -0.72 2.10 21.12
N ARG A 179 -0.83 2.15 19.78
CA ARG A 179 -0.31 3.25 18.97
C ARG A 179 -1.38 4.26 18.58
N ALA A 180 -2.55 3.78 18.16
CA ALA A 180 -3.57 4.61 17.53
C ALA A 180 -4.71 5.02 18.49
N GLY A 181 -4.73 4.50 19.70
CA GLY A 181 -5.79 4.78 20.67
C GLY A 181 -7.10 4.07 20.34
N HIS A 182 -8.19 4.63 20.83
CA HIS A 182 -9.52 4.07 20.64
C HIS A 182 -10.05 4.36 19.22
N TRP A 183 -10.97 3.52 18.74
CA TRP A 183 -11.59 3.70 17.42
C TRP A 183 -12.33 5.04 17.25
N SER A 184 -12.70 5.71 18.33
CA SER A 184 -13.38 7.03 18.31
C SER A 184 -12.46 8.23 18.53
N ALA A 185 -11.18 8.03 18.86
CA ALA A 185 -10.27 9.14 19.18
C ALA A 185 -8.81 8.72 18.99
N CYS A 186 -8.28 8.96 17.80
CA CYS A 186 -6.87 8.72 17.49
C CYS A 186 -6.04 10.01 17.66
N TYR A 187 -4.86 9.86 18.26
CA TYR A 187 -3.90 10.96 18.45
C TYR A 187 -2.57 10.70 17.75
N CYS A 188 -2.55 9.74 16.84
CA CYS A 188 -1.35 9.19 16.24
C CYS A 188 -1.04 9.87 14.91
N CYS A 189 0.09 10.57 14.82
CA CYS A 189 0.72 10.86 13.54
C CYS A 189 1.50 9.61 13.15
N GLY A 190 0.89 8.77 12.29
CA GLY A 190 1.44 7.48 11.93
C GLY A 190 2.68 7.58 11.04
N VAL A 191 3.73 6.80 11.32
CA VAL A 191 4.89 6.65 10.42
C VAL A 191 4.42 6.14 9.07
N ASP A 192 3.53 5.13 9.09
CA ASP A 192 2.90 4.54 7.90
C ASP A 192 2.18 5.59 7.05
N LEU A 193 1.25 6.35 7.65
CA LEU A 193 0.52 7.42 6.94
C LEU A 193 1.45 8.41 6.27
N ASN A 194 2.41 8.93 7.01
CA ASN A 194 3.29 9.97 6.50
C ASN A 194 4.21 9.43 5.39
N CYS A 195 4.62 8.16 5.45
CA CYS A 195 5.32 7.49 4.36
C CYS A 195 4.43 7.25 3.14
N TYR A 196 3.17 6.86 3.33
CA TYR A 196 2.22 6.75 2.22
C TYR A 196 2.00 8.10 1.54
N LEU A 197 1.95 9.20 2.30
CA LEU A 197 1.85 10.56 1.77
C LEU A 197 3.09 10.99 1.00
N VAL A 198 4.30 10.65 1.46
CA VAL A 198 5.53 10.88 0.68
C VAL A 198 5.44 10.21 -0.69
N ARG A 199 5.02 8.94 -0.73
CA ARG A 199 4.86 8.20 -1.97
C ARG A 199 3.76 8.80 -2.85
N GLU A 200 2.64 9.20 -2.26
CA GLU A 200 1.50 9.78 -2.98
C GLU A 200 1.85 11.14 -3.59
N CYS A 201 2.58 11.99 -2.85
CA CYS A 201 3.08 13.25 -3.39
C CYS A 201 4.01 13.03 -4.58
N ARG A 202 4.97 12.09 -4.48
CA ARG A 202 5.85 11.73 -5.60
C ARG A 202 5.07 11.16 -6.78
N ALA A 203 4.07 10.35 -6.52
CA ALA A 203 3.19 9.80 -7.54
C ALA A 203 2.44 10.91 -8.29
N LEU A 204 1.82 11.83 -7.55
CA LEU A 204 1.08 12.94 -8.15
C LEU A 204 2.02 13.90 -8.90
N ALA A 205 3.23 14.17 -8.38
CA ALA A 205 4.23 14.96 -9.07
C ALA A 205 4.64 14.34 -10.41
N LEU A 206 4.80 13.02 -10.46
CA LEU A 206 5.13 12.31 -11.69
C LEU A 206 3.96 12.34 -12.69
N LEU A 207 2.73 12.12 -12.24
CA LEU A 207 1.52 12.29 -13.07
C LEU A 207 1.40 13.71 -13.62
N ALA A 208 1.68 14.72 -12.80
CA ALA A 208 1.71 16.12 -13.23
C ALA A 208 2.70 16.35 -14.38
N ARG A 209 3.92 15.79 -14.29
CA ARG A 209 4.90 15.85 -15.39
C ARG A 209 4.42 15.13 -16.65
N ILE A 210 3.83 13.95 -16.51
CA ILE A 210 3.24 13.21 -17.65
C ILE A 210 2.18 14.06 -18.35
N LEU A 211 1.37 14.78 -17.57
CA LEU A 211 0.32 15.66 -18.06
C LEU A 211 0.81 17.07 -18.42
N LYS A 212 2.12 17.37 -18.29
CA LYS A 212 2.76 18.67 -18.56
C LYS A 212 2.31 19.81 -17.63
N HIS A 213 1.99 19.49 -16.40
CA HIS A 213 1.69 20.40 -15.31
C HIS A 213 2.91 20.58 -14.39
N ASP A 214 4.04 21.08 -14.93
CA ASP A 214 5.34 21.13 -14.25
C ASP A 214 5.29 21.90 -12.92
N LYS A 215 4.50 22.97 -12.83
CA LYS A 215 4.33 23.73 -11.58
C LYS A 215 3.68 22.90 -10.48
N ASP A 216 2.65 22.12 -10.80
CA ASP A 216 2.02 21.21 -9.83
C ASP A 216 3.04 20.13 -9.41
N ALA A 217 3.85 19.64 -10.34
CA ALA A 217 4.89 18.66 -10.02
C ALA A 217 5.92 19.22 -9.00
N GLU A 218 6.39 20.44 -9.18
CA GLU A 218 7.32 21.10 -8.25
C GLU A 218 6.69 21.25 -6.84
N ILE A 219 5.40 21.59 -6.76
CA ILE A 219 4.69 21.72 -5.49
C ILE A 219 4.66 20.40 -4.73
N TYR A 220 4.25 19.29 -5.39
CA TYR A 220 4.12 18.00 -4.72
C TYR A 220 5.49 17.34 -4.44
N ASP A 221 6.52 17.56 -5.25
CA ASP A 221 7.88 17.18 -4.89
C ASP A 221 8.35 17.90 -3.60
N ALA A 222 8.10 19.20 -3.52
CA ALA A 222 8.47 19.96 -2.33
C ALA A 222 7.68 19.49 -1.07
N HIS A 223 6.44 19.05 -1.22
CA HIS A 223 5.69 18.42 -0.12
C HIS A 223 6.31 17.10 0.29
N ALA A 224 6.65 16.23 -0.67
CA ALA A 224 7.29 14.95 -0.41
C ALA A 224 8.61 15.11 0.35
N GLU A 225 9.47 16.04 -0.10
CA GLU A 225 10.77 16.30 0.53
C GLU A 225 10.63 16.83 1.96
N ARG A 226 9.76 17.83 2.17
CA ARG A 226 9.51 18.38 3.52
C ARG A 226 8.98 17.31 4.48
N LEU A 227 8.04 16.49 4.01
CA LEU A 227 7.45 15.44 4.83
C LEU A 227 8.50 14.36 5.16
N ALA A 228 9.30 13.93 4.18
CA ALA A 228 10.38 12.97 4.38
C ALA A 228 11.39 13.49 5.42
N GLN A 229 11.79 14.76 5.33
CA GLN A 229 12.68 15.39 6.31
C GLN A 229 12.04 15.42 7.71
N THR A 230 10.75 15.76 7.82
CA THR A 230 10.04 15.80 9.09
C THR A 230 9.94 14.42 9.75
N ILE A 231 9.74 13.35 8.94
CA ILE A 231 9.76 11.96 9.41
C ILE A 231 11.14 11.63 10.01
N LEU A 232 12.22 11.97 9.32
CA LEU A 232 13.59 11.72 9.79
C LEU A 232 13.88 12.44 11.11
N GLU A 233 13.46 13.71 11.22
CA GLU A 233 13.76 14.54 12.39
C GLU A 233 12.96 14.16 13.64
N LYS A 234 11.70 13.76 13.46
CA LYS A 234 10.76 13.58 14.60
C LYS A 234 10.47 12.14 14.95
N MET A 235 10.40 11.26 13.94
CA MET A 235 9.95 9.89 14.13
C MET A 235 11.10 8.91 14.35
N TRP A 236 12.31 9.23 13.92
CA TRP A 236 13.49 8.41 14.19
C TRP A 236 13.93 8.52 15.65
N SER A 237 14.15 7.37 16.31
CA SER A 237 14.81 7.29 17.62
C SER A 237 16.24 6.80 17.45
N PRO A 238 17.26 7.66 17.57
CA PRO A 238 18.66 7.22 17.50
C PRO A 238 19.05 6.23 18.60
N GLU A 239 18.41 6.34 19.77
CA GLU A 239 18.65 5.45 20.91
C GLU A 239 18.18 4.04 20.62
N ASP A 240 16.96 3.89 20.08
CA ASP A 240 16.38 2.59 19.78
C ASP A 240 16.80 2.06 18.39
N GLY A 241 17.20 2.94 17.47
CA GLY A 241 17.45 2.59 16.07
C GLY A 241 16.18 2.17 15.33
N PHE A 242 15.05 2.81 15.63
CA PHE A 242 13.73 2.49 15.10
C PHE A 242 12.88 3.74 14.88
N PHE A 243 11.89 3.70 13.97
CA PHE A 243 10.92 4.78 13.77
C PHE A 243 9.66 4.54 14.59
N TYR A 244 9.14 5.62 15.20
CA TYR A 244 7.93 5.60 16.01
C TYR A 244 6.94 6.66 15.58
N ASP A 245 5.65 6.36 15.78
CA ASP A 245 4.58 7.33 15.65
C ASP A 245 4.74 8.47 16.65
N ILE A 246 4.15 9.62 16.36
CA ILE A 246 4.14 10.80 17.24
C ILE A 246 2.75 11.00 17.81
N ASP A 247 2.66 11.18 19.12
CA ASP A 247 1.44 11.66 19.76
C ASP A 247 1.24 13.15 19.40
N ARG A 248 0.22 13.47 18.62
CA ARG A 248 -0.02 14.84 18.15
C ARG A 248 -0.35 15.84 19.26
N ARG A 249 -0.69 15.38 20.47
CA ARG A 249 -1.00 16.25 21.63
C ARG A 249 0.26 16.71 22.34
N THR A 250 1.28 15.85 22.40
CA THR A 250 2.51 16.09 23.17
C THR A 250 3.74 16.29 22.31
N GLY A 251 3.73 15.77 21.06
CA GLY A 251 4.92 15.71 20.20
C GLY A 251 5.89 14.59 20.56
N GLU A 252 5.54 13.75 21.51
CA GLU A 252 6.38 12.63 21.97
C GLU A 252 6.21 11.39 21.10
N GLN A 253 7.24 10.55 21.03
CA GLN A 253 7.21 9.28 20.33
C GLN A 253 6.36 8.24 21.09
N ILE A 254 5.44 7.59 20.38
CA ILE A 254 4.67 6.45 20.87
C ILE A 254 5.52 5.20 20.67
N LYS A 255 6.12 4.67 21.74
CA LYS A 255 7.11 3.58 21.71
C LYS A 255 6.47 2.20 21.43
N VAL A 256 5.71 2.09 20.35
CA VAL A 256 5.13 0.84 19.86
C VAL A 256 5.84 0.42 18.59
N ARG A 257 6.46 -0.77 18.60
CA ARG A 257 7.13 -1.34 17.42
C ARG A 257 6.13 -2.14 16.59
N TYR A 258 5.85 -1.66 15.40
CA TYR A 258 4.94 -2.30 14.45
C TYR A 258 5.50 -2.25 13.03
N ILE A 259 4.99 -3.13 12.18
CA ILE A 259 5.50 -3.36 10.82
C ILE A 259 5.41 -2.09 9.94
N GLY A 260 4.46 -1.19 10.21
CA GLY A 260 4.28 0.05 9.46
C GLY A 260 5.49 0.98 9.48
N ALA A 261 6.39 0.85 10.48
CA ALA A 261 7.63 1.59 10.51
C ALA A 261 8.54 1.29 9.30
N PHE A 262 8.47 0.08 8.73
CA PHE A 262 9.23 -0.30 7.52
C PHE A 262 8.71 0.39 6.25
N ALA A 263 7.57 1.07 6.30
CA ALA A 263 7.13 1.95 5.23
C ALA A 263 8.14 3.09 4.95
N THR A 264 8.98 3.47 5.93
CA THR A 264 10.07 4.43 5.73
C THR A 264 11.10 3.96 4.71
N MET A 265 11.38 2.65 4.67
CA MET A 265 12.22 2.04 3.66
C MET A 265 11.49 1.94 2.31
N TRP A 266 10.22 1.55 2.32
CA TRP A 266 9.40 1.46 1.11
C TRP A 266 9.22 2.82 0.43
N ALA A 267 9.15 3.89 1.20
CA ALA A 267 9.02 5.27 0.72
C ALA A 267 10.38 5.96 0.42
N ASP A 268 11.50 5.25 0.49
CA ASP A 268 12.84 5.84 0.33
C ASP A 268 13.08 7.07 1.23
N VAL A 269 12.65 6.98 2.49
CA VAL A 269 12.86 7.99 3.54
C VAL A 269 14.04 7.61 4.45
N ALA A 270 14.08 6.34 4.90
CA ALA A 270 15.15 5.87 5.77
C ALA A 270 16.52 5.93 5.08
N THR A 271 17.58 6.32 5.81
CA THR A 271 18.95 6.13 5.31
C THR A 271 19.35 4.65 5.31
N LYS A 272 20.45 4.32 4.66
CA LYS A 272 20.96 2.93 4.67
C LYS A 272 21.31 2.45 6.07
N GLU A 273 21.84 3.34 6.91
CA GLU A 273 22.21 3.07 8.30
C GLU A 273 20.95 2.81 9.16
N MET A 274 19.91 3.64 8.97
CA MET A 274 18.63 3.45 9.65
C MET A 274 17.96 2.13 9.22
N ALA A 275 17.93 1.86 7.93
CA ALA A 275 17.40 0.61 7.38
C ALA A 275 18.17 -0.60 7.92
N LYS A 276 19.49 -0.53 8.00
CA LYS A 276 20.33 -1.56 8.59
C LYS A 276 19.94 -1.83 10.05
N SER A 277 19.80 -0.78 10.85
CA SER A 277 19.39 -0.91 12.26
C SER A 277 18.01 -1.59 12.36
N MET A 278 17.04 -1.15 11.57
CA MET A 278 15.69 -1.70 11.60
C MET A 278 15.64 -3.17 11.16
N VAL A 279 16.37 -3.51 10.11
CA VAL A 279 16.37 -4.89 9.57
C VAL A 279 17.11 -5.82 10.51
N GLU A 280 18.35 -5.52 10.89
CA GLU A 280 19.20 -6.44 11.64
C GLU A 280 18.77 -6.57 13.11
N ASN A 281 18.36 -5.47 13.77
CA ASN A 281 17.99 -5.53 15.19
C ASN A 281 16.54 -5.95 15.43
N TYR A 282 15.64 -5.72 14.46
CA TYR A 282 14.20 -5.91 14.67
C TYR A 282 13.57 -6.88 13.67
N LEU A 283 13.67 -6.63 12.35
CA LEU A 283 12.98 -7.46 11.37
C LEU A 283 13.45 -8.92 11.42
N LEU A 284 14.75 -9.13 11.47
CA LEU A 284 15.37 -10.47 11.49
C LEU A 284 15.49 -11.06 12.90
N ASN A 285 15.12 -10.32 13.94
CA ASN A 285 15.23 -10.75 15.32
C ASN A 285 14.03 -11.63 15.72
N PRO A 286 14.26 -12.88 16.18
CA PRO A 286 13.18 -13.78 16.59
C PRO A 286 12.43 -13.32 17.85
N ARG A 287 12.97 -12.39 18.63
CA ARG A 287 12.27 -11.77 19.77
C ARG A 287 11.38 -10.59 19.37
N GLU A 288 11.47 -10.16 18.11
CA GLU A 288 10.75 -9.01 17.56
C GLU A 288 9.81 -9.49 16.44
N PHE A 289 10.20 -9.34 15.15
CA PHE A 289 9.34 -9.66 14.03
C PHE A 289 9.59 -11.04 13.40
N ASN A 290 10.77 -11.62 13.52
CA ASN A 290 11.08 -12.91 12.88
C ASN A 290 10.54 -14.07 13.72
N ARG A 291 9.26 -14.38 13.58
CA ARG A 291 8.55 -15.40 14.38
C ARG A 291 8.49 -16.78 13.72
N GLY A 292 9.29 -17.02 12.69
CA GLY A 292 9.37 -18.34 12.02
C GLY A 292 8.25 -18.63 11.01
N PHE A 293 7.29 -17.73 10.85
CA PHE A 293 6.34 -17.71 9.75
C PHE A 293 6.76 -16.58 8.79
N ILE A 294 5.93 -15.58 8.60
CA ILE A 294 6.24 -14.32 7.96
C ILE A 294 5.93 -13.22 8.97
N TYR A 295 6.36 -11.99 8.73
CA TYR A 295 6.39 -10.97 9.76
C TYR A 295 4.99 -10.57 10.27
N PRO A 296 4.75 -10.62 11.59
CA PRO A 296 3.53 -10.11 12.21
C PRO A 296 3.47 -8.59 12.12
N VAL A 297 2.27 -8.04 12.30
CA VAL A 297 2.08 -6.58 12.26
C VAL A 297 2.66 -5.91 13.50
N LEU A 298 2.50 -6.49 14.68
CA LEU A 298 3.08 -5.99 15.93
C LEU A 298 4.32 -6.80 16.29
N SER A 299 5.35 -6.15 16.83
CA SER A 299 6.52 -6.86 17.34
C SER A 299 6.17 -7.74 18.54
N ALA A 300 6.75 -8.94 18.60
CA ALA A 300 6.53 -9.89 19.68
C ALA A 300 7.00 -9.41 21.06
N SER A 301 7.84 -8.39 21.12
CA SER A 301 8.26 -7.75 22.37
C SER A 301 7.22 -6.77 22.95
N MET A 302 6.15 -6.47 22.21
CA MET A 302 5.10 -5.55 22.67
C MET A 302 4.09 -6.26 23.57
N PRO A 303 3.57 -5.58 24.62
CA PRO A 303 2.70 -6.19 25.63
C PRO A 303 1.42 -6.83 25.07
N ASN A 304 0.86 -6.25 24.01
CA ASN A 304 -0.39 -6.69 23.38
C ASN A 304 -0.16 -7.56 22.13
N TYR A 305 0.96 -8.27 22.08
CA TYR A 305 1.21 -9.27 21.04
C TYR A 305 0.30 -10.49 21.27
N ILE A 306 -0.89 -10.46 20.70
CA ILE A 306 -1.94 -11.47 20.87
C ILE A 306 -2.52 -11.81 19.49
N GLU A 307 -2.56 -13.11 19.13
CA GLU A 307 -3.13 -13.57 17.84
C GLU A 307 -4.66 -13.50 17.82
N ALA A 308 -5.28 -14.00 18.88
CA ALA A 308 -6.73 -14.05 18.96
C ALA A 308 -7.32 -12.63 18.93
N PRO A 309 -8.36 -12.39 18.14
CA PRO A 309 -9.12 -11.15 18.24
C PRO A 309 -9.76 -11.06 19.64
N LEU A 310 -9.75 -9.87 20.23
CA LEU A 310 -10.54 -9.61 21.44
C LEU A 310 -12.04 -9.51 21.04
N PRO A 311 -12.97 -9.68 21.98
CA PRO A 311 -14.41 -9.59 21.66
C PRO A 311 -14.81 -8.29 20.98
N GLU A 312 -14.10 -7.20 21.26
CA GLU A 312 -14.29 -5.88 20.68
C GLU A 312 -13.58 -5.64 19.34
N ASP A 313 -12.83 -6.60 18.82
CA ASP A 313 -12.04 -6.46 17.59
C ASP A 313 -12.81 -6.86 16.30
N TRP A 314 -14.10 -7.15 16.41
CA TRP A 314 -15.00 -7.46 15.31
C TRP A 314 -14.48 -8.57 14.36
N GLY A 315 -13.73 -9.52 14.91
CA GLY A 315 -13.28 -10.71 14.19
C GLY A 315 -11.98 -10.57 13.41
N CYS A 316 -11.36 -9.38 13.34
CA CYS A 316 -10.03 -9.22 12.76
C CYS A 316 -8.97 -8.88 13.82
N SER A 317 -7.70 -9.18 13.56
CA SER A 317 -6.60 -8.85 14.46
C SER A 317 -5.35 -8.40 13.71
N TRP A 318 -4.99 -7.14 13.91
CA TRP A 318 -3.77 -6.49 13.38
C TRP A 318 -2.66 -6.39 14.44
N ARG A 319 -2.53 -7.38 15.30
CA ARG A 319 -1.50 -7.45 16.36
C ARG A 319 -0.47 -8.53 16.06
N ALA A 320 -0.58 -9.69 16.67
CA ALA A 320 0.35 -10.80 16.46
C ALA A 320 0.08 -11.60 15.16
N ASN A 321 -0.70 -11.06 14.25
CA ASN A 321 -1.05 -11.72 13.00
C ASN A 321 -0.29 -11.12 11.81
N THR A 322 -0.15 -11.95 10.79
CA THR A 322 0.51 -11.61 9.54
C THR A 322 -0.51 -11.21 8.49
N TRP A 323 -0.30 -10.06 7.90
CA TRP A 323 -1.09 -9.51 6.80
C TRP A 323 -0.22 -9.34 5.56
N ILE A 324 -0.66 -9.89 4.45
CA ILE A 324 0.16 -9.94 3.23
C ILE A 324 0.49 -8.54 2.67
N PRO A 325 -0.40 -7.52 2.66
CA PRO A 325 -0.05 -6.22 2.15
C PRO A 325 1.13 -5.58 2.90
N THR A 326 1.22 -5.79 4.23
CA THR A 326 2.36 -5.27 5.01
C THR A 326 3.65 -6.02 4.69
N ASN A 327 3.58 -7.33 4.51
CA ASN A 327 4.73 -8.14 4.10
C ASN A 327 5.16 -7.84 2.67
N TYR A 328 4.23 -7.47 1.78
CA TYR A 328 4.55 -7.06 0.42
C TYR A 328 5.39 -5.77 0.39
N TYR A 329 4.99 -4.72 1.10
CA TYR A 329 5.82 -3.52 1.11
C TYR A 329 7.15 -3.71 1.86
N VAL A 330 7.23 -4.61 2.84
CA VAL A 330 8.51 -5.01 3.46
C VAL A 330 9.38 -5.74 2.45
N PHE A 331 8.82 -6.63 1.64
CA PHE A 331 9.52 -7.30 0.55
C PHE A 331 10.13 -6.30 -0.44
N GLU A 332 9.34 -5.31 -0.89
CA GLU A 332 9.82 -4.23 -1.74
C GLU A 332 10.93 -3.41 -1.08
N ALA A 333 10.74 -3.06 0.19
CA ALA A 333 11.71 -2.32 0.99
C ALA A 333 13.07 -3.07 1.10
N LEU A 334 13.03 -4.37 1.40
CA LEU A 334 14.23 -5.20 1.49
C LEU A 334 15.01 -5.21 0.17
N ARG A 335 14.33 -5.37 -0.95
CA ARG A 335 14.96 -5.34 -2.29
C ARG A 335 15.63 -3.99 -2.58
N LYS A 336 14.94 -2.90 -2.28
CA LYS A 336 15.47 -1.53 -2.48
C LYS A 336 16.76 -1.27 -1.71
N TYR A 337 16.85 -1.79 -0.49
CA TYR A 337 18.00 -1.58 0.39
C TYR A 337 19.08 -2.65 0.27
N GLY A 338 18.93 -3.60 -0.67
CA GLY A 338 19.95 -4.60 -1.00
C GLY A 338 19.92 -5.87 -0.14
N TYR A 339 18.87 -6.08 0.65
CA TYR A 339 18.62 -7.30 1.43
C TYR A 339 17.94 -8.36 0.55
N VAL A 340 18.67 -8.78 -0.52
CA VAL A 340 18.11 -9.64 -1.57
C VAL A 340 17.80 -11.05 -1.07
N ASP A 341 18.63 -11.60 -0.20
CA ASP A 341 18.44 -12.95 0.35
C ASP A 341 17.23 -12.99 1.29
N GLU A 342 17.06 -11.96 2.12
CA GLU A 342 15.94 -11.80 3.03
C GLU A 342 14.63 -11.57 2.25
N ALA A 343 14.65 -10.75 1.21
CA ALA A 343 13.54 -10.56 0.31
C ALA A 343 13.14 -11.85 -0.40
N THR A 344 14.12 -12.62 -0.87
CA THR A 344 13.91 -13.93 -1.50
C THR A 344 13.30 -14.93 -0.52
N HIS A 345 13.81 -14.96 0.71
CA HIS A 345 13.26 -15.80 1.78
C HIS A 345 11.82 -15.43 2.07
N LEU A 346 11.53 -14.14 2.29
CA LEU A 346 10.19 -13.63 2.57
C LEU A 346 9.21 -13.99 1.44
N ALA A 347 9.57 -13.77 0.18
CA ALA A 347 8.73 -14.07 -0.97
C ALA A 347 8.38 -15.57 -1.04
N ASN A 348 9.38 -16.45 -0.94
CA ASN A 348 9.19 -17.88 -1.04
C ASN A 348 8.42 -18.46 0.14
N GLU A 349 8.69 -17.97 1.35
CA GLU A 349 8.00 -18.42 2.55
C GLU A 349 6.55 -17.97 2.55
N THR A 350 6.28 -16.72 2.17
CA THR A 350 4.91 -16.20 2.03
C THR A 350 4.09 -17.04 1.05
N TYR A 351 4.63 -17.30 -0.14
CA TYR A 351 3.98 -18.17 -1.13
C TYR A 351 3.71 -19.57 -0.57
N ARG A 352 4.72 -20.21 0.02
CA ARG A 352 4.63 -21.58 0.54
C ARG A 352 3.55 -21.69 1.62
N GLN A 353 3.51 -20.74 2.53
CA GLN A 353 2.56 -20.75 3.65
C GLN A 353 1.14 -20.47 3.19
N VAL A 354 0.93 -19.45 2.35
CA VAL A 354 -0.39 -19.13 1.81
C VAL A 354 -0.92 -20.30 0.99
N LYS A 355 -0.08 -20.91 0.14
CA LYS A 355 -0.47 -22.11 -0.62
C LYS A 355 -0.83 -23.30 0.26
N ARG A 356 -0.16 -23.49 1.39
CA ARG A 356 -0.43 -24.58 2.34
C ARG A 356 -1.72 -24.34 3.12
N ILE A 357 -1.97 -23.11 3.55
CA ILE A 357 -3.09 -22.77 4.46
C ILE A 357 -4.36 -22.47 3.66
N GLY A 358 -4.23 -21.89 2.47
CA GLY A 358 -5.32 -21.39 1.63
C GLY A 358 -5.38 -19.87 1.57
N ASP A 359 -6.22 -19.36 0.66
CA ASP A 359 -6.42 -17.93 0.44
C ASP A 359 -7.28 -17.36 1.58
N ARG A 360 -6.64 -16.74 2.55
CA ARG A 360 -7.27 -16.15 3.74
C ARG A 360 -7.05 -14.64 3.78
N GLU A 361 -7.91 -13.96 4.49
CA GLU A 361 -7.79 -12.51 4.67
C GLU A 361 -6.48 -12.15 5.40
N TYR A 362 -6.17 -12.90 6.47
CA TYR A 362 -4.91 -12.80 7.21
C TYR A 362 -4.53 -14.15 7.84
N TYR A 363 -3.41 -14.21 8.53
CA TYR A 363 -2.83 -15.44 9.04
C TYR A 363 -2.33 -15.26 10.47
N ALA A 364 -2.64 -16.22 11.34
CA ALA A 364 -2.07 -16.26 12.68
C ALA A 364 -0.59 -16.67 12.59
N THR A 365 0.29 -15.84 13.14
CA THR A 365 1.74 -15.99 12.96
C THR A 365 2.32 -17.18 13.73
N GLU A 366 1.93 -17.34 15.00
CA GLU A 366 2.46 -18.38 15.87
C GLU A 366 1.82 -19.75 15.60
N THR A 367 0.49 -19.76 15.44
CA THR A 367 -0.26 -21.00 15.18
C THR A 367 -0.25 -21.42 13.72
N GLN A 368 0.16 -20.54 12.79
CA GLN A 368 0.24 -20.79 11.35
C GLN A 368 -1.07 -21.27 10.75
N THR A 369 -2.16 -20.67 11.15
CA THR A 369 -3.52 -20.94 10.67
C THR A 369 -4.08 -19.76 9.88
N GLY A 370 -5.05 -20.03 9.01
CA GLY A 370 -5.75 -18.97 8.27
C GLY A 370 -6.85 -18.35 9.09
N CYS A 371 -7.04 -17.05 8.95
CA CYS A 371 -8.01 -16.24 9.68
C CYS A 371 -8.80 -15.32 8.73
N GLY A 372 -9.89 -14.75 9.23
CA GLY A 372 -10.76 -13.89 8.45
C GLY A 372 -11.55 -14.63 7.37
N LEU A 373 -11.81 -13.96 6.26
CA LEU A 373 -12.60 -14.50 5.15
C LEU A 373 -11.95 -15.72 4.48
N ASP A 374 -12.79 -16.68 4.06
CA ASP A 374 -12.40 -17.95 3.44
C ASP A 374 -13.37 -18.36 2.31
N PRO A 375 -12.93 -18.43 1.05
CA PRO A 375 -11.67 -17.88 0.55
C PRO A 375 -11.70 -16.36 0.46
N PHE A 376 -10.52 -15.74 0.53
CA PHE A 376 -10.34 -14.32 0.32
C PHE A 376 -9.64 -14.07 -1.03
N TRP A 377 -10.17 -13.16 -1.85
CA TRP A 377 -9.66 -12.87 -3.20
C TRP A 377 -9.08 -11.46 -3.35
N GLY A 378 -8.78 -10.79 -2.23
CA GLY A 378 -8.14 -9.47 -2.18
C GLY A 378 -6.61 -9.54 -2.09
N TRP A 379 -6.04 -8.67 -1.29
CA TRP A 379 -4.59 -8.43 -1.16
C TRP A 379 -3.72 -9.66 -0.87
N SER A 380 -4.25 -10.69 -0.17
CA SER A 380 -3.45 -11.88 0.18
C SER A 380 -2.95 -12.64 -1.03
N LEU A 381 -3.56 -12.44 -2.19
CA LEU A 381 -3.15 -13.03 -3.45
C LEU A 381 -1.79 -12.51 -3.94
N LEU A 382 -1.30 -11.37 -3.41
CA LEU A 382 0.07 -10.89 -3.66
C LEU A 382 1.13 -11.94 -3.33
N ALA A 383 0.87 -12.81 -2.34
CA ALA A 383 1.76 -13.90 -1.95
C ALA A 383 2.17 -14.81 -3.11
N TYR A 384 1.30 -14.99 -4.10
CA TYR A 384 1.56 -15.83 -5.26
C TYR A 384 2.49 -15.18 -6.29
N PHE A 385 2.63 -13.86 -6.26
CA PHE A 385 3.40 -13.09 -7.23
C PHE A 385 4.75 -12.62 -6.72
N MET A 386 4.95 -12.51 -5.41
CA MET A 386 6.23 -12.11 -4.82
C MET A 386 7.42 -12.96 -5.31
N PRO A 387 7.37 -14.33 -5.36
CA PRO A 387 8.45 -15.11 -5.91
C PRO A 387 8.69 -14.84 -7.40
N TYR A 388 7.63 -14.67 -8.19
CA TYR A 388 7.76 -14.35 -9.60
C TYR A 388 8.41 -12.99 -9.82
N GLU A 389 8.03 -11.97 -9.07
CA GLU A 389 8.66 -10.66 -9.10
C GLU A 389 10.14 -10.73 -8.78
N ASN A 390 10.49 -11.47 -7.71
CA ASN A 390 11.86 -11.65 -7.28
C ASN A 390 12.73 -12.38 -8.34
N GLU A 391 12.19 -13.41 -8.99
CA GLU A 391 12.90 -14.19 -10.01
C GLU A 391 13.01 -13.47 -11.36
N SER A 392 11.97 -12.75 -11.77
CA SER A 392 11.87 -12.14 -13.09
C SER A 392 12.38 -10.69 -13.13
N GLY A 393 12.40 -10.03 -11.98
CA GLY A 393 12.61 -8.59 -11.88
C GLY A 393 11.42 -7.75 -12.39
N TYR A 394 10.31 -8.40 -12.77
CA TYR A 394 9.09 -7.68 -13.17
C TYR A 394 8.38 -7.16 -11.94
N ASP A 395 8.27 -5.86 -11.84
CA ASP A 395 7.62 -5.15 -10.76
C ASP A 395 6.62 -4.14 -11.35
N PRO A 396 5.30 -4.37 -11.20
CA PRO A 396 4.29 -3.50 -11.78
C PRO A 396 4.24 -2.12 -11.11
N THR A 397 4.87 -1.96 -9.96
CA THR A 397 4.92 -0.67 -9.24
C THR A 397 6.04 0.25 -9.75
N LYS A 398 7.00 -0.29 -10.50
CA LYS A 398 8.11 0.50 -11.06
C LYS A 398 7.71 1.17 -12.35
N ILE A 399 8.01 2.46 -12.42
CA ILE A 399 7.82 3.28 -13.61
C ILE A 399 9.18 3.54 -14.24
N LEU A 400 9.28 3.19 -15.53
CA LEU A 400 10.43 3.51 -16.35
C LEU A 400 10.19 4.87 -16.99
N VAL A 401 10.96 5.88 -16.60
CA VAL A 401 10.94 7.20 -17.22
C VAL A 401 12.23 7.39 -18.01
N GLU A 402 12.12 7.54 -19.33
CA GLU A 402 13.25 7.94 -20.16
C GLU A 402 13.52 9.44 -19.99
N LYS A 403 14.66 9.79 -19.44
CA LYS A 403 15.14 11.16 -19.36
C LYS A 403 16.50 11.23 -20.06
N ASN A 404 16.57 11.91 -21.21
CA ASN A 404 17.80 12.09 -21.99
C ASN A 404 18.54 10.76 -22.27
N ASP A 405 17.85 9.79 -22.86
CA ASP A 405 18.37 8.45 -23.19
C ASP A 405 18.84 7.59 -22.02
N LYS A 406 18.52 7.98 -20.78
CA LYS A 406 18.73 7.15 -19.59
C LYS A 406 17.39 6.70 -19.02
N ILE A 407 17.26 5.41 -18.80
CA ILE A 407 16.12 4.82 -18.08
C ILE A 407 16.35 5.08 -16.59
N LEU A 408 15.45 5.82 -15.96
CA LEU A 408 15.41 5.98 -14.51
C LEU A 408 14.35 5.03 -13.96
N LEU A 409 14.78 4.12 -13.10
CA LEU A 409 13.90 3.32 -12.26
C LEU A 409 13.49 4.19 -11.06
N THR A 410 12.20 4.48 -10.94
CA THR A 410 11.63 5.18 -9.77
C THR A 410 10.86 4.21 -8.88
#